data_a52b0699c9fc8ad95a89303763fc3e9b
#
_entry.id   a52b0699c9fc8ad95a89303763fc3e9b
#
_cell.length_a   1.000
_cell.length_b   1.000
_cell.length_c   1.000
_cell.angle_alpha   90.00
_cell.angle_beta   90.00
_cell.angle_gamma   90.00
#
_symmetry.space_group_name_H-M   'P 1'
#
loop_
_entity.id
_entity.type
_entity.pdbx_description
1 polymer ?
#
loop_
_entity_poly.entity_id
_entity_poly.type
_entity_poly.pdbx_seq_one_letter_code
_entity_poly.pdbx_strand_id
1 'polypeptide(L)'
;MTDEVRAPAPAALASGLVLAIVFFIVAAGWASFTIIQPGNVGVVLNRWSGALKTVGQGVAWRIPWITQVQSYPVALRTYTMVQRSEEGTRGDDSIDLPTKEGQHIRQDISVTYNTSQDKAGDVFRSFRGAEIADIEATFIRRTIITVAQNAAGQMSLTDLISNQRGQLQEHIQGDLQVQMNKMGFVVDKVNLGASHLPDAIEKQMQQKMGAQQNAQQADYELQRQQTLAKAKVAEAEGDAQATLVKAKAQAEANRLLQEALTPLLIQNKALERWNGTLPQFTGGGAIPFLNLKDLGGDAHGGSPH
;
A
#
# COMPACT_ATOMS: atom_id res chain seq x y z
N MET A 1 -62.93 -64.21 37.76
CA MET A 1 -61.47 -64.00 37.84
C MET A 1 -61.29 -62.53 38.06
N THR A 2 -61.16 -62.12 39.33
CA THR A 2 -60.87 -60.76 39.74
C THR A 2 -59.37 -60.66 40.07
N ASP A 3 -58.58 -60.05 39.20
CA ASP A 3 -57.18 -59.74 39.47
C ASP A 3 -57.11 -58.61 40.53
N GLU A 4 -56.80 -59.01 41.77
CA GLU A 4 -56.47 -58.12 42.83
C GLU A 4 -55.14 -57.41 42.45
N VAL A 5 -55.18 -56.13 42.04
CA VAL A 5 -54.03 -55.26 41.94
C VAL A 5 -53.49 -55.06 43.36
N ARG A 6 -52.47 -55.84 43.71
CA ARG A 6 -51.80 -55.80 44.98
C ARG A 6 -51.01 -54.49 45.05
N ALA A 7 -51.47 -53.54 45.89
CA ALA A 7 -50.75 -52.31 46.14
C ALA A 7 -49.32 -52.60 46.62
N PRO A 8 -48.28 -51.95 46.10
CA PRO A 8 -46.88 -52.21 46.50
C PRO A 8 -46.71 -51.94 48.00
N ALA A 9 -46.00 -52.80 48.67
CA ALA A 9 -45.75 -52.72 50.13
C ALA A 9 -45.10 -51.39 50.45
N PRO A 10 -45.41 -50.70 51.57
CA PRO A 10 -44.82 -49.38 51.95
C PRO A 10 -43.32 -49.33 52.00
N ALA A 11 -42.66 -50.48 52.24
CA ALA A 11 -41.22 -50.65 52.21
C ALA A 11 -40.61 -50.48 50.77
N ALA A 12 -41.32 -50.94 49.73
CA ALA A 12 -40.91 -50.83 48.33
C ALA A 12 -41.09 -49.40 47.84
N LEU A 13 -42.07 -48.65 48.31
CA LEU A 13 -42.24 -47.21 48.01
C LEU A 13 -41.21 -46.39 48.71
N ALA A 14 -40.77 -46.66 49.94
CA ALA A 14 -39.74 -46.00 50.70
C ALA A 14 -38.36 -46.22 50.06
N SER A 15 -38.03 -47.45 49.61
CA SER A 15 -36.76 -47.75 48.92
C SER A 15 -36.67 -47.09 47.55
N GLY A 16 -37.77 -47.00 46.78
CA GLY A 16 -37.83 -46.30 45.51
C GLY A 16 -37.60 -44.80 45.66
N LEU A 17 -38.18 -44.20 46.73
CA LEU A 17 -38.04 -42.77 47.01
C LEU A 17 -36.57 -42.43 47.42
N VAL A 18 -35.91 -43.26 48.21
CA VAL A 18 -34.49 -43.12 48.57
C VAL A 18 -33.59 -43.22 47.33
N LEU A 19 -33.81 -44.21 46.49
CA LEU A 19 -33.04 -44.34 45.22
C LEU A 19 -33.25 -43.14 44.30
N ALA A 20 -34.48 -42.60 44.18
CA ALA A 20 -34.75 -41.39 43.39
C ALA A 20 -34.04 -40.16 43.97
N ILE A 21 -34.01 -39.99 45.29
CA ILE A 21 -33.25 -38.90 45.95
C ILE A 21 -31.75 -39.03 45.73
N VAL A 22 -31.18 -40.22 45.87
CA VAL A 22 -29.78 -40.48 45.62
C VAL A 22 -29.42 -40.21 44.15
N PHE A 23 -30.24 -40.67 43.21
CA PHE A 23 -30.07 -40.41 41.79
C PHE A 23 -30.13 -38.89 41.51
N PHE A 24 -31.08 -38.19 42.10
CA PHE A 24 -31.20 -36.73 41.96
C PHE A 24 -29.98 -35.96 42.52
N ILE A 25 -29.44 -36.38 43.67
CA ILE A 25 -28.22 -35.79 44.28
C ILE A 25 -27.02 -36.03 43.37
N VAL A 26 -26.86 -37.23 42.83
CA VAL A 26 -25.76 -37.59 41.94
C VAL A 26 -25.90 -36.80 40.61
N ALA A 27 -27.07 -36.74 40.02
CA ALA A 27 -27.35 -35.96 38.81
C ALA A 27 -27.12 -34.45 39.02
N ALA A 28 -27.61 -33.91 40.16
CA ALA A 28 -27.37 -32.53 40.54
C ALA A 28 -25.89 -32.23 40.77
N GLY A 29 -25.12 -33.17 41.38
CA GLY A 29 -23.69 -33.07 41.53
C GLY A 29 -22.94 -33.01 40.20
N TRP A 30 -23.31 -33.86 39.25
CA TRP A 30 -22.76 -33.82 37.88
C TRP A 30 -23.12 -32.53 37.14
N ALA A 31 -24.34 -32.04 37.27
CA ALA A 31 -24.79 -30.79 36.68
C ALA A 31 -24.14 -29.53 37.33
N SER A 32 -23.40 -29.68 38.43
CA SER A 32 -22.78 -28.58 39.16
C SER A 32 -21.40 -28.19 38.62
N PHE A 33 -20.87 -28.90 37.65
CA PHE A 33 -19.57 -28.57 37.05
C PHE A 33 -19.75 -28.05 35.61
N THR A 34 -19.10 -26.96 35.31
CA THR A 34 -19.00 -26.42 33.95
C THR A 34 -17.53 -26.22 33.61
N ILE A 35 -17.13 -26.71 32.43
CA ILE A 35 -15.75 -26.58 31.94
C ILE A 35 -15.68 -25.31 31.10
N ILE A 36 -14.80 -24.37 31.51
CA ILE A 36 -14.44 -23.19 30.72
C ILE A 36 -13.24 -23.56 29.86
N GLN A 37 -13.43 -23.52 28.54
CA GLN A 37 -12.39 -23.89 27.58
C GLN A 37 -11.17 -22.97 27.69
N PRO A 38 -9.96 -23.47 27.38
CA PRO A 38 -8.76 -22.63 27.28
C PRO A 38 -8.98 -21.47 26.30
N GLY A 39 -8.46 -20.27 26.66
CA GLY A 39 -8.66 -19.06 25.87
C GLY A 39 -9.99 -18.33 26.12
N ASN A 40 -10.83 -18.85 27.03
CA ASN A 40 -12.07 -18.19 27.44
C ASN A 40 -12.03 -17.81 28.92
N VAL A 41 -12.80 -16.81 29.29
CA VAL A 41 -13.08 -16.44 30.66
C VAL A 41 -14.57 -16.69 30.94
N GLY A 42 -14.87 -17.32 32.07
CA GLY A 42 -16.24 -17.57 32.53
C GLY A 42 -16.70 -16.44 33.44
N VAL A 43 -17.91 -15.96 33.18
CA VAL A 43 -18.62 -15.04 34.10
C VAL A 43 -19.77 -15.80 34.75
N VAL A 44 -19.74 -15.90 36.06
CA VAL A 44 -20.73 -16.60 36.88
C VAL A 44 -21.61 -15.56 37.54
N LEU A 45 -22.89 -15.54 37.19
CA LEU A 45 -23.92 -14.73 37.86
C LEU A 45 -24.67 -15.60 38.86
N ASN A 46 -24.67 -15.19 40.13
CA ASN A 46 -25.58 -15.74 41.10
C ASN A 46 -26.91 -14.98 41.03
N ARG A 47 -27.97 -15.68 40.57
CA ARG A 47 -29.31 -15.08 40.40
C ARG A 47 -29.96 -14.66 41.70
N TRP A 48 -29.54 -15.24 42.81
CA TRP A 48 -30.14 -14.93 44.13
C TRP A 48 -29.51 -13.65 44.73
N SER A 49 -28.18 -13.54 44.70
CA SER A 49 -27.47 -12.40 45.27
C SER A 49 -27.18 -11.28 44.28
N GLY A 50 -27.35 -11.52 42.98
CA GLY A 50 -26.92 -10.62 41.90
C GLY A 50 -25.39 -10.49 41.74
N ALA A 51 -24.63 -11.26 42.51
CA ALA A 51 -23.19 -11.19 42.49
C ALA A 51 -22.62 -11.79 41.20
N LEU A 52 -21.71 -11.06 40.53
CA LEU A 52 -20.94 -11.50 39.39
C LEU A 52 -19.52 -11.88 39.84
N LYS A 53 -19.08 -13.04 39.43
CA LYS A 53 -17.71 -13.49 39.65
C LYS A 53 -17.08 -13.93 38.33
N THR A 54 -15.93 -13.38 38.01
CA THR A 54 -15.13 -13.79 36.86
C THR A 54 -14.24 -14.98 37.26
N VAL A 55 -14.27 -16.06 36.46
CA VAL A 55 -13.51 -17.28 36.70
C VAL A 55 -12.67 -17.54 35.45
N GLY A 56 -11.38 -17.80 35.61
CA GLY A 56 -10.49 -18.15 34.52
C GLY A 56 -10.82 -19.52 33.89
N GLN A 57 -9.98 -19.93 32.96
CA GLN A 57 -10.09 -21.26 32.32
C GLN A 57 -10.01 -22.40 33.34
N GLY A 58 -10.72 -23.49 33.09
CA GLY A 58 -10.75 -24.65 33.93
C GLY A 58 -12.17 -25.04 34.38
N VAL A 59 -12.28 -25.72 35.52
CA VAL A 59 -13.56 -26.17 36.04
C VAL A 59 -14.17 -25.09 36.95
N ALA A 60 -15.33 -24.62 36.56
CA ALA A 60 -16.13 -23.69 37.38
C ALA A 60 -17.26 -24.47 38.05
N TRP A 61 -17.44 -24.23 39.34
CA TRP A 61 -18.55 -24.77 40.08
C TRP A 61 -19.76 -23.87 39.91
N ARG A 62 -20.90 -24.47 39.48
CA ARG A 62 -22.20 -23.80 39.39
C ARG A 62 -23.22 -24.52 40.22
N ILE A 63 -24.12 -23.80 40.87
CA ILE A 63 -25.30 -24.37 41.50
C ILE A 63 -26.40 -24.40 40.44
N PRO A 64 -26.92 -25.59 40.05
CA PRO A 64 -28.01 -25.67 39.09
C PRO A 64 -29.20 -24.79 39.51
N TRP A 65 -29.84 -24.14 38.54
CA TRP A 65 -30.98 -23.19 38.68
C TRP A 65 -30.66 -21.87 39.37
N ILE A 66 -29.59 -21.73 40.19
CA ILE A 66 -29.24 -20.50 40.91
C ILE A 66 -28.14 -19.70 40.16
N THR A 67 -27.23 -20.39 39.50
CA THR A 67 -26.11 -19.70 38.83
C THR A 67 -26.20 -19.83 37.30
N GLN A 68 -25.99 -18.72 36.62
CA GLN A 68 -25.79 -18.64 35.17
C GLN A 68 -24.30 -18.46 34.90
N VAL A 69 -23.75 -19.28 34.00
CA VAL A 69 -22.36 -19.19 33.58
C VAL A 69 -22.33 -18.90 32.09
N GLN A 70 -21.62 -17.84 31.71
CA GLN A 70 -21.37 -17.50 30.30
C GLN A 70 -19.88 -17.40 30.07
N SER A 71 -19.37 -17.93 28.96
CA SER A 71 -17.97 -17.83 28.60
C SER A 71 -17.75 -16.83 27.48
N TYR A 72 -16.70 -16.00 27.62
CA TYR A 72 -16.30 -15.03 26.62
C TYR A 72 -14.86 -15.29 26.19
N PRO A 73 -14.51 -15.14 24.89
CA PRO A 73 -13.15 -15.36 24.39
C PRO A 73 -12.21 -14.25 24.86
N VAL A 74 -11.14 -14.63 25.52
CA VAL A 74 -9.98 -13.77 25.84
C VAL A 74 -8.88 -13.97 24.80
N ALA A 75 -8.86 -15.14 24.16
CA ALA A 75 -8.03 -15.37 22.98
C ALA A 75 -8.53 -14.56 21.80
N LEU A 76 -7.62 -14.20 20.90
CA LEU A 76 -7.94 -13.46 19.68
C LEU A 76 -8.94 -14.26 18.83
N ARG A 77 -9.99 -13.59 18.42
CA ARG A 77 -11.04 -14.13 17.56
C ARG A 77 -11.24 -13.18 16.38
N THR A 78 -11.38 -13.72 15.18
CA THR A 78 -11.65 -12.94 13.98
C THR A 78 -13.10 -13.09 13.57
N TYR A 79 -13.77 -11.97 13.45
CA TYR A 79 -15.11 -11.87 12.86
C TYR A 79 -14.98 -11.38 11.43
N THR A 80 -15.47 -12.18 10.47
CA THR A 80 -15.27 -11.94 9.05
C THR A 80 -16.58 -11.68 8.36
N MET A 81 -16.67 -10.61 7.59
CA MET A 81 -17.79 -10.21 6.75
C MET A 81 -17.30 -10.11 5.31
N VAL A 82 -17.60 -11.12 4.50
CA VAL A 82 -17.12 -11.29 3.12
C VAL A 82 -18.24 -11.69 2.20
N GLN A 83 -18.07 -11.43 0.91
CA GLN A 83 -19.05 -11.79 -0.11
C GLN A 83 -19.10 -13.32 -0.34
N ARG A 84 -17.97 -14.01 -0.16
CA ARG A 84 -17.89 -15.47 -0.38
C ARG A 84 -18.27 -16.25 0.86
N SER A 85 -19.20 -17.18 0.71
CA SER A 85 -19.66 -18.05 1.80
C SER A 85 -18.60 -19.04 2.32
N GLU A 86 -17.49 -19.22 1.65
CA GLU A 86 -16.40 -20.13 2.04
C GLU A 86 -15.57 -19.59 3.21
N GLU A 87 -15.48 -18.26 3.36
CA GLU A 87 -14.68 -17.59 4.40
C GLU A 87 -15.51 -16.85 5.46
N GLY A 88 -16.83 -16.74 5.26
CA GLY A 88 -17.71 -15.96 6.13
C GLY A 88 -18.93 -16.73 6.63
N THR A 89 -19.82 -16.00 7.28
CA THR A 89 -21.13 -16.48 7.69
C THR A 89 -22.02 -16.62 6.45
N ARG A 90 -22.90 -17.61 6.41
CA ARG A 90 -23.73 -18.00 5.26
C ARG A 90 -24.26 -16.84 4.41
N GLY A 91 -23.89 -16.79 3.14
CA GLY A 91 -24.37 -15.82 2.15
C GLY A 91 -23.41 -14.64 1.95
N ASP A 92 -23.85 -13.65 1.17
CA ASP A 92 -23.12 -12.37 0.97
C ASP A 92 -23.25 -11.53 2.25
N ASP A 93 -22.16 -11.44 3.00
CA ASP A 93 -22.07 -10.69 4.26
C ASP A 93 -21.14 -9.47 4.13
N SER A 94 -20.71 -9.15 2.89
CA SER A 94 -19.93 -7.94 2.61
C SER A 94 -20.68 -6.68 3.02
N ILE A 95 -19.93 -5.65 3.41
CA ILE A 95 -20.51 -4.39 3.88
C ILE A 95 -20.71 -3.45 2.69
N ASP A 96 -21.90 -2.87 2.60
CA ASP A 96 -22.18 -1.77 1.67
C ASP A 96 -21.64 -0.44 2.22
N LEU A 97 -20.66 0.15 1.55
CA LEU A 97 -20.01 1.39 1.93
C LEU A 97 -20.43 2.51 0.97
N PRO A 98 -21.10 3.55 1.47
CA PRO A 98 -21.36 4.75 0.69
C PRO A 98 -20.09 5.60 0.58
N THR A 99 -19.82 6.14 -0.59
CA THR A 99 -18.73 7.09 -0.82
C THR A 99 -19.22 8.54 -0.66
N LYS A 100 -18.29 9.48 -0.59
CA LYS A 100 -18.58 10.92 -0.57
C LYS A 100 -19.42 11.38 -1.78
N GLU A 101 -19.25 10.73 -2.92
CA GLU A 101 -19.99 11.01 -4.16
C GLU A 101 -21.39 10.33 -4.19
N GLY A 102 -21.77 9.59 -3.16
CA GLY A 102 -23.04 8.87 -3.10
C GLY A 102 -23.05 7.56 -3.89
N GLN A 103 -21.89 7.06 -4.29
CA GLN A 103 -21.74 5.74 -4.90
C GLN A 103 -21.62 4.68 -3.80
N HIS A 104 -22.08 3.46 -4.09
CA HIS A 104 -22.03 2.35 -3.15
C HIS A 104 -21.05 1.29 -3.65
N ILE A 105 -20.18 0.82 -2.77
CA ILE A 105 -19.28 -0.29 -3.02
C ILE A 105 -19.45 -1.36 -1.95
N ARG A 106 -19.32 -2.61 -2.32
CA ARG A 106 -19.27 -3.70 -1.36
C ARG A 106 -17.83 -3.97 -0.97
N GLN A 107 -17.60 -4.06 0.32
CA GLN A 107 -16.27 -4.23 0.90
C GLN A 107 -16.25 -5.40 1.86
N ASP A 108 -15.28 -6.29 1.68
CA ASP A 108 -15.00 -7.35 2.64
C ASP A 108 -14.20 -6.78 3.81
N ILE A 109 -14.63 -7.08 5.04
CA ILE A 109 -13.96 -6.62 6.26
C ILE A 109 -13.82 -7.79 7.23
N SER A 110 -12.64 -7.91 7.84
CA SER A 110 -12.37 -8.83 8.95
C SER A 110 -11.84 -8.05 10.14
N VAL A 111 -12.39 -8.31 11.31
CA VAL A 111 -11.99 -7.66 12.55
C VAL A 111 -11.53 -8.71 13.54
N THR A 112 -10.28 -8.61 13.98
CA THR A 112 -9.72 -9.45 15.03
C THR A 112 -9.85 -8.70 16.36
N TYR A 113 -10.48 -9.36 17.32
CA TYR A 113 -10.76 -8.78 18.62
C TYR A 113 -10.70 -9.84 19.72
N ASN A 114 -10.67 -9.41 20.97
CA ASN A 114 -10.83 -10.25 22.14
C ASN A 114 -11.63 -9.53 23.23
N THR A 115 -12.09 -10.28 24.22
CA THR A 115 -12.71 -9.70 25.42
C THR A 115 -11.64 -9.45 26.46
N SER A 116 -11.60 -8.24 27.04
CA SER A 116 -10.72 -7.96 28.19
C SER A 116 -11.17 -8.78 29.40
N GLN A 117 -10.25 -9.54 29.99
CA GLN A 117 -10.53 -10.38 31.15
C GLN A 117 -11.13 -9.59 32.31
N ASP A 118 -10.60 -8.37 32.55
CA ASP A 118 -11.06 -7.51 33.64
C ASP A 118 -12.46 -6.94 33.40
N LYS A 119 -12.85 -6.76 32.13
CA LYS A 119 -14.16 -6.19 31.73
C LYS A 119 -15.19 -7.27 31.34
N ALA A 120 -14.85 -8.55 31.44
CA ALA A 120 -15.80 -9.62 31.08
C ALA A 120 -17.11 -9.59 31.87
N GLY A 121 -17.06 -9.15 33.13
CA GLY A 121 -18.26 -8.91 33.95
C GLY A 121 -19.12 -7.77 33.42
N ASP A 122 -18.52 -6.71 32.85
CA ASP A 122 -19.24 -5.59 32.27
C ASP A 122 -19.86 -5.98 30.93
N VAL A 123 -19.16 -6.80 30.13
CA VAL A 123 -19.74 -7.43 28.93
C VAL A 123 -20.99 -8.22 29.27
N PHE A 124 -20.91 -9.07 30.31
CA PHE A 124 -22.04 -9.86 30.77
C PHE A 124 -23.24 -8.97 31.17
N ARG A 125 -23.01 -7.88 31.91
CA ARG A 125 -24.08 -6.93 32.31
C ARG A 125 -24.68 -6.22 31.11
N SER A 126 -23.84 -5.69 30.21
CA SER A 126 -24.27 -4.93 29.04
C SER A 126 -25.12 -5.77 28.06
N PHE A 127 -24.76 -7.02 27.90
CA PHE A 127 -25.41 -7.95 26.97
C PHE A 127 -26.29 -9.00 27.67
N ARG A 128 -26.60 -8.81 28.97
CA ARG A 128 -27.46 -9.68 29.76
C ARG A 128 -27.09 -11.17 29.74
N GLY A 129 -25.79 -11.44 29.64
CA GLY A 129 -25.29 -12.82 29.57
C GLY A 129 -25.58 -13.52 28.25
N ALA A 130 -25.73 -12.77 27.14
CA ALA A 130 -25.86 -13.34 25.80
C ALA A 130 -24.58 -14.09 25.40
N GLU A 131 -24.70 -15.06 24.50
CA GLU A 131 -23.56 -15.75 23.92
C GLU A 131 -22.76 -14.82 23.00
N ILE A 132 -21.47 -15.12 22.84
CA ILE A 132 -20.62 -14.28 22.00
C ILE A 132 -21.11 -14.23 20.55
N ALA A 133 -21.66 -15.31 20.03
CA ALA A 133 -22.22 -15.36 18.67
C ALA A 133 -23.41 -14.40 18.48
N ASP A 134 -24.27 -14.26 19.50
CA ASP A 134 -25.37 -13.30 19.45
C ASP A 134 -24.87 -11.84 19.55
N ILE A 135 -23.82 -11.62 20.35
CA ILE A 135 -23.19 -10.31 20.48
C ILE A 135 -22.49 -9.94 19.14
N GLU A 136 -21.83 -10.89 18.50
CA GLU A 136 -21.25 -10.72 17.16
C GLU A 136 -22.32 -10.33 16.14
N ALA A 137 -23.40 -11.08 16.08
CA ALA A 137 -24.47 -10.87 15.10
C ALA A 137 -25.24 -9.54 15.29
N THR A 138 -25.39 -9.08 16.53
CA THR A 138 -26.22 -7.91 16.84
C THR A 138 -25.39 -6.65 17.03
N PHE A 139 -24.42 -6.66 17.97
CA PHE A 139 -23.68 -5.47 18.37
C PHE A 139 -22.41 -5.29 17.54
N ILE A 140 -21.52 -6.29 17.49
CA ILE A 140 -20.22 -6.15 16.83
C ILE A 140 -20.39 -5.88 15.34
N ARG A 141 -21.21 -6.67 14.68
CA ARG A 141 -21.55 -6.48 13.26
C ARG A 141 -22.06 -5.08 12.97
N ARG A 142 -23.05 -4.61 13.74
CA ARG A 142 -23.64 -3.28 13.54
C ARG A 142 -22.65 -2.17 13.78
N THR A 143 -21.82 -2.30 14.81
CA THR A 143 -20.76 -1.32 15.12
C THR A 143 -19.74 -1.23 14.00
N ILE A 144 -19.27 -2.37 13.47
CA ILE A 144 -18.36 -2.41 12.33
C ILE A 144 -18.99 -1.72 11.11
N ILE A 145 -20.22 -2.06 10.76
CA ILE A 145 -20.93 -1.45 9.62
C ILE A 145 -21.02 0.06 9.79
N THR A 146 -21.47 0.53 10.95
CA THR A 146 -21.64 1.97 11.18
C THR A 146 -20.33 2.74 11.11
N VAL A 147 -19.28 2.23 11.74
CA VAL A 147 -17.95 2.87 11.71
C VAL A 147 -17.37 2.86 10.30
N ALA A 148 -17.46 1.73 9.60
CA ALA A 148 -16.96 1.62 8.24
C ALA A 148 -17.69 2.55 7.27
N GLN A 149 -19.02 2.66 7.38
CA GLN A 149 -19.83 3.58 6.57
C GLN A 149 -19.50 5.04 6.84
N ASN A 150 -19.32 5.41 8.11
CA ASN A 150 -18.96 6.78 8.49
C ASN A 150 -17.57 7.16 7.96
N ALA A 151 -16.60 6.28 8.06
CA ALA A 151 -15.25 6.49 7.53
C ALA A 151 -15.24 6.57 6.00
N ALA A 152 -15.93 5.64 5.31
CA ALA A 152 -16.00 5.60 3.86
C ALA A 152 -16.77 6.80 3.28
N GLY A 153 -17.82 7.27 3.94
CA GLY A 153 -18.62 8.43 3.51
C GLY A 153 -17.86 9.75 3.45
N GLN A 154 -16.67 9.82 4.02
CA GLN A 154 -15.80 10.99 3.95
C GLN A 154 -14.78 10.91 2.80
N MET A 155 -14.63 9.76 2.16
CA MET A 155 -13.62 9.47 1.15
C MET A 155 -14.23 9.34 -0.25
N SER A 156 -13.45 9.68 -1.28
CA SER A 156 -13.84 9.44 -2.66
C SER A 156 -13.73 7.95 -3.03
N LEU A 157 -14.47 7.54 -4.07
CA LEU A 157 -14.36 6.16 -4.58
C LEU A 157 -12.92 5.81 -4.99
N THR A 158 -12.23 6.75 -5.62
CA THR A 158 -10.84 6.56 -6.06
C THR A 158 -9.90 6.36 -4.86
N ASP A 159 -10.08 7.11 -3.78
CA ASP A 159 -9.27 6.99 -2.56
C ASP A 159 -9.50 5.66 -1.84
N LEU A 160 -10.76 5.20 -1.80
CA LEU A 160 -11.12 3.91 -1.18
C LEU A 160 -10.47 2.72 -1.88
N ILE A 161 -10.31 2.77 -3.21
CA ILE A 161 -9.84 1.63 -4.00
C ILE A 161 -8.31 1.66 -4.18
N SER A 162 -7.67 2.84 -4.21
CA SER A 162 -6.27 2.94 -4.60
C SER A 162 -5.32 3.34 -3.45
N ASN A 163 -5.10 4.62 -3.27
CA ASN A 163 -3.94 5.12 -2.51
C ASN A 163 -4.19 5.33 -1.02
N GLN A 164 -5.45 5.49 -0.60
CA GLN A 164 -5.79 5.84 0.78
C GLN A 164 -6.49 4.72 1.55
N ARG A 165 -6.48 3.51 0.99
CA ARG A 165 -7.06 2.32 1.64
C ARG A 165 -6.45 2.04 3.03
N GLY A 166 -5.16 2.29 3.21
CA GLY A 166 -4.50 2.20 4.50
C GLY A 166 -5.03 3.20 5.51
N GLN A 167 -5.31 4.44 5.08
CA GLN A 167 -5.90 5.47 5.95
C GLN A 167 -7.33 5.10 6.36
N LEU A 168 -8.13 4.56 5.43
CA LEU A 168 -9.46 4.06 5.77
C LEU A 168 -9.38 2.97 6.84
N GLN A 169 -8.46 2.02 6.68
CA GLN A 169 -8.25 0.94 7.66
C GLN A 169 -7.88 1.49 9.04
N GLU A 170 -6.97 2.46 9.11
CA GLU A 170 -6.55 3.10 10.37
C GLU A 170 -7.70 3.87 11.03
N HIS A 171 -8.50 4.61 10.26
CA HIS A 171 -9.66 5.33 10.78
C HIS A 171 -10.70 4.35 11.33
N ILE A 172 -11.02 3.30 10.58
CA ILE A 172 -11.96 2.27 11.04
C ILE A 172 -11.43 1.59 12.32
N GLN A 173 -10.15 1.23 12.35
CA GLN A 173 -9.54 0.58 13.52
C GLN A 173 -9.58 1.49 14.75
N GLY A 174 -9.22 2.77 14.62
CA GLY A 174 -9.25 3.74 15.71
C GLY A 174 -10.65 3.95 16.29
N ASP A 175 -11.63 4.17 15.43
CA ASP A 175 -13.02 4.38 15.83
C ASP A 175 -13.65 3.13 16.44
N LEU A 176 -13.40 1.95 15.86
CA LEU A 176 -13.84 0.67 16.41
C LEU A 176 -13.24 0.42 17.78
N GLN A 177 -11.94 0.67 17.96
CA GLN A 177 -11.28 0.49 19.24
C GLN A 177 -11.91 1.35 20.32
N VAL A 178 -12.24 2.60 20.01
CA VAL A 178 -12.90 3.52 20.97
C VAL A 178 -14.30 3.00 21.35
N GLN A 179 -15.10 2.57 20.36
CA GLN A 179 -16.47 2.12 20.62
C GLN A 179 -16.52 0.76 21.31
N MET A 180 -15.71 -0.20 20.88
CA MET A 180 -15.68 -1.55 21.42
C MET A 180 -15.05 -1.62 22.81
N ASN A 181 -14.03 -0.78 23.09
CA ASN A 181 -13.42 -0.68 24.42
C ASN A 181 -14.40 -0.26 25.51
N LYS A 182 -15.38 0.60 25.18
CA LYS A 182 -16.43 1.01 26.11
C LYS A 182 -17.29 -0.17 26.57
N MET A 183 -17.43 -1.18 25.72
CA MET A 183 -18.22 -2.39 25.99
C MET A 183 -17.40 -3.57 26.49
N GLY A 184 -16.07 -3.40 26.66
CA GLY A 184 -15.19 -4.44 27.19
C GLY A 184 -14.51 -5.32 26.15
N PHE A 185 -14.61 -4.97 24.87
CA PHE A 185 -13.89 -5.64 23.79
C PHE A 185 -12.65 -4.84 23.37
N VAL A 186 -11.57 -5.52 23.06
CA VAL A 186 -10.32 -4.92 22.56
C VAL A 186 -10.17 -5.33 21.11
N VAL A 187 -10.06 -4.35 20.22
CA VAL A 187 -9.79 -4.58 18.79
C VAL A 187 -8.27 -4.65 18.60
N ASP A 188 -7.80 -5.77 18.09
CA ASP A 188 -6.39 -5.96 17.76
C ASP A 188 -6.09 -5.44 16.35
N LYS A 189 -6.86 -5.89 15.35
CA LYS A 189 -6.62 -5.56 13.96
C LYS A 189 -7.91 -5.53 13.14
N VAL A 190 -7.97 -4.56 12.23
CA VAL A 190 -8.98 -4.50 11.17
C VAL A 190 -8.28 -4.78 9.84
N ASN A 191 -8.81 -5.69 9.05
CA ASN A 191 -8.32 -5.96 7.69
C ASN A 191 -9.44 -5.67 6.70
N LEU A 192 -9.12 -4.88 5.68
CA LEU A 192 -9.99 -4.67 4.54
C LEU A 192 -9.67 -5.73 3.47
N GLY A 193 -10.63 -6.55 3.10
CA GLY A 193 -10.55 -7.57 2.07
C GLY A 193 -10.79 -7.02 0.65
N ALA A 194 -11.39 -7.80 -0.24
CA ALA A 194 -11.70 -7.37 -1.60
C ALA A 194 -12.76 -6.27 -1.61
N SER A 195 -12.64 -5.36 -2.58
CA SER A 195 -13.68 -4.36 -2.90
C SER A 195 -14.41 -4.81 -4.15
N HIS A 196 -15.73 -4.93 -4.06
CA HIS A 196 -16.58 -5.39 -5.15
C HIS A 196 -17.36 -4.20 -5.70
N LEU A 197 -17.01 -3.80 -6.92
CA LEU A 197 -17.66 -2.69 -7.62
C LEU A 197 -18.74 -3.23 -8.55
N PRO A 198 -19.86 -2.50 -8.72
CA PRO A 198 -20.78 -2.76 -9.81
C PRO A 198 -20.07 -2.58 -11.16
N ASP A 199 -20.35 -3.46 -12.14
CA ASP A 199 -19.73 -3.47 -13.48
C ASP A 199 -19.75 -2.11 -14.19
N ALA A 200 -20.82 -1.34 -14.01
CA ALA A 200 -20.96 -0.02 -14.60
C ALA A 200 -19.92 0.98 -14.05
N ILE A 201 -19.69 0.94 -12.74
CA ILE A 201 -18.71 1.80 -12.05
C ILE A 201 -17.30 1.36 -12.41
N GLU A 202 -17.04 0.07 -12.45
CA GLU A 202 -15.74 -0.47 -12.84
C GLU A 202 -15.35 -0.03 -14.25
N LYS A 203 -16.26 -0.13 -15.23
CA LYS A 203 -16.02 0.36 -16.61
C LYS A 203 -15.75 1.86 -16.66
N GLN A 204 -16.53 2.67 -15.95
CA GLN A 204 -16.30 4.11 -15.89
C GLN A 204 -14.94 4.45 -15.28
N MET A 205 -14.54 3.73 -14.23
CA MET A 205 -13.28 3.93 -13.58
C MET A 205 -12.09 3.54 -14.47
N GLN A 206 -12.19 2.41 -15.18
CA GLN A 206 -11.20 1.98 -16.17
C GLN A 206 -11.07 3.02 -17.29
N GLN A 207 -12.17 3.56 -17.80
CA GLN A 207 -12.15 4.62 -18.82
C GLN A 207 -11.50 5.91 -18.29
N LYS A 208 -11.84 6.33 -17.08
CA LYS A 208 -11.24 7.51 -16.44
C LYS A 208 -9.74 7.34 -16.21
N MET A 209 -9.33 6.18 -15.70
CA MET A 209 -7.91 5.88 -15.50
C MET A 209 -7.16 5.81 -16.83
N GLY A 210 -7.74 5.20 -17.86
CA GLY A 210 -7.18 5.19 -19.21
C GLY A 210 -7.02 6.59 -19.80
N ALA A 211 -8.02 7.44 -19.64
CA ALA A 211 -7.94 8.83 -20.09
C ALA A 211 -6.87 9.63 -19.35
N GLN A 212 -6.73 9.44 -18.03
CA GLN A 212 -5.68 10.08 -17.24
C GLN A 212 -4.28 9.61 -17.64
N GLN A 213 -4.10 8.30 -17.85
CA GLN A 213 -2.82 7.76 -18.33
C GLN A 213 -2.45 8.30 -19.72
N ASN A 214 -3.43 8.38 -20.64
CA ASN A 214 -3.20 8.95 -21.97
C ASN A 214 -2.83 10.43 -21.89
N ALA A 215 -3.48 11.22 -21.02
CA ALA A 215 -3.14 12.61 -20.79
C ALA A 215 -1.72 12.76 -20.23
N GLN A 216 -1.35 11.96 -19.23
CA GLN A 216 0.01 11.95 -18.69
C GLN A 216 1.06 11.57 -19.75
N GLN A 217 0.78 10.56 -20.57
CA GLN A 217 1.67 10.18 -21.67
C GLN A 217 1.85 11.32 -22.68
N ALA A 218 0.77 12.02 -23.03
CA ALA A 218 0.84 13.17 -23.92
C ALA A 218 1.68 14.31 -23.32
N ASP A 219 1.54 14.59 -22.03
CA ASP A 219 2.36 15.58 -21.33
C ASP A 219 3.85 15.20 -21.29
N TYR A 220 4.16 13.94 -21.00
CA TYR A 220 5.55 13.45 -21.06
C TYR A 220 6.13 13.54 -22.47
N GLU A 221 5.37 13.19 -23.49
CA GLU A 221 5.83 13.30 -24.88
C GLU A 221 6.05 14.75 -25.29
N LEU A 222 5.18 15.67 -24.89
CA LEU A 222 5.36 17.11 -25.10
C LEU A 222 6.65 17.62 -24.41
N GLN A 223 6.87 17.26 -23.16
CA GLN A 223 8.09 17.62 -22.44
C GLN A 223 9.34 17.04 -23.09
N ARG A 224 9.28 15.80 -23.54
CA ARG A 224 10.36 15.15 -24.27
C ARG A 224 10.67 15.88 -25.57
N GLN A 225 9.66 16.24 -26.37
CA GLN A 225 9.84 16.99 -27.62
C GLN A 225 10.45 18.38 -27.34
N GLN A 226 9.97 19.09 -26.32
CA GLN A 226 10.55 20.38 -25.91
C GLN A 226 12.02 20.23 -25.48
N THR A 227 12.34 19.20 -24.74
CA THR A 227 13.72 18.94 -24.31
C THR A 227 14.63 18.61 -25.48
N LEU A 228 14.16 17.79 -26.42
CA LEU A 228 14.89 17.46 -27.65
C LEU A 228 15.08 18.70 -28.53
N ALA A 229 14.07 19.55 -28.66
CA ALA A 229 14.19 20.81 -29.40
C ALA A 229 15.24 21.73 -28.77
N LYS A 230 15.20 21.90 -27.44
CA LYS A 230 16.22 22.68 -26.71
C LYS A 230 17.62 22.09 -26.87
N ALA A 231 17.76 20.77 -26.80
CA ALA A 231 19.04 20.09 -26.99
C ALA A 231 19.59 20.31 -28.40
N LYS A 232 18.77 20.24 -29.46
CA LYS A 232 19.20 20.54 -30.83
C LYS A 232 19.64 22.00 -31.01
N VAL A 233 18.93 22.95 -30.39
CA VAL A 233 19.33 24.36 -30.42
C VAL A 233 20.68 24.54 -29.71
N ALA A 234 20.86 23.98 -28.52
CA ALA A 234 22.11 24.05 -27.77
C ALA A 234 23.28 23.38 -28.53
N GLU A 235 23.03 22.25 -29.21
CA GLU A 235 24.03 21.59 -30.07
C GLU A 235 24.44 22.48 -31.24
N ALA A 236 23.46 23.06 -31.96
CA ALA A 236 23.73 23.97 -33.07
C ALA A 236 24.47 25.24 -32.62
N GLU A 237 24.11 25.82 -31.47
CA GLU A 237 24.83 26.94 -30.89
C GLU A 237 26.26 26.55 -30.49
N GLY A 238 26.45 25.37 -29.90
CA GLY A 238 27.75 24.82 -29.56
C GLY A 238 28.64 24.63 -30.79
N ASP A 239 28.11 24.09 -31.87
CA ASP A 239 28.84 23.90 -33.15
C ASP A 239 29.18 25.22 -33.81
N ALA A 240 28.29 26.19 -33.81
CA ALA A 240 28.55 27.52 -34.32
C ALA A 240 29.66 28.21 -33.52
N GLN A 241 29.57 28.13 -32.19
CA GLN A 241 30.60 28.68 -31.30
C GLN A 241 31.97 28.00 -31.48
N ALA A 242 32.00 26.67 -31.60
CA ALA A 242 33.21 25.92 -31.87
C ALA A 242 33.85 26.30 -33.19
N THR A 243 33.05 26.48 -34.25
CA THR A 243 33.49 26.92 -35.57
C THR A 243 34.07 28.35 -35.50
N LEU A 244 33.42 29.27 -34.79
CA LEU A 244 33.84 30.64 -34.60
C LEU A 244 35.16 30.72 -33.82
N VAL A 245 35.33 29.92 -32.76
CA VAL A 245 36.58 29.84 -32.00
C VAL A 245 37.69 29.27 -32.84
N LYS A 246 37.48 28.21 -33.63
CA LYS A 246 38.48 27.67 -34.58
C LYS A 246 38.86 28.70 -35.62
N ALA A 247 37.90 29.39 -36.21
CA ALA A 247 38.18 30.44 -37.20
C ALA A 247 38.99 31.60 -36.63
N LYS A 248 38.66 32.05 -35.41
CA LYS A 248 39.45 33.11 -34.71
C LYS A 248 40.87 32.61 -34.38
N ALA A 249 41.01 31.39 -33.87
CA ALA A 249 42.32 30.83 -33.57
C ALA A 249 43.19 30.70 -34.83
N GLN A 250 42.56 30.25 -35.95
CA GLN A 250 43.27 30.15 -37.23
C GLN A 250 43.66 31.53 -37.80
N ALA A 251 42.79 32.54 -37.70
CA ALA A 251 43.10 33.88 -38.12
C ALA A 251 44.25 34.51 -37.29
N GLU A 252 44.23 34.30 -35.98
CA GLU A 252 45.29 34.76 -35.10
C GLU A 252 46.63 34.05 -35.37
N ALA A 253 46.59 32.70 -35.57
CA ALA A 253 47.79 31.94 -35.98
C ALA A 253 48.34 32.43 -37.32
N ASN A 254 47.48 32.71 -38.31
CA ASN A 254 47.89 33.28 -39.59
C ASN A 254 48.49 34.68 -39.45
N ARG A 255 47.95 35.55 -38.59
CA ARG A 255 48.47 36.90 -38.29
C ARG A 255 49.85 36.80 -37.68
N LEU A 256 50.02 35.93 -36.66
CA LEU A 256 51.34 35.72 -36.02
C LEU A 256 52.36 35.15 -37.01
N LEU A 257 51.95 34.25 -37.90
CA LEU A 257 52.82 33.74 -38.98
C LEU A 257 53.20 34.84 -39.96
N GLN A 258 52.26 35.72 -40.36
CA GLN A 258 52.60 36.87 -41.24
C GLN A 258 53.57 37.84 -40.59
N GLU A 259 53.40 38.11 -39.29
CA GLU A 259 54.35 39.02 -38.52
C GLU A 259 55.67 38.34 -38.33
N ALA A 260 55.79 37.05 -38.17
CA ALA A 260 57.02 36.28 -38.00
C ALA A 260 57.78 35.99 -39.31
N LEU A 261 57.04 35.94 -40.44
CA LEU A 261 57.63 35.65 -41.77
C LEU A 261 58.17 36.89 -42.42
N THR A 262 59.42 37.28 -42.07
CA THR A 262 60.19 38.23 -42.85
C THR A 262 60.64 37.62 -44.19
N PRO A 263 60.77 38.39 -45.30
CA PRO A 263 61.23 37.87 -46.61
C PRO A 263 62.49 37.05 -46.52
N LEU A 264 63.41 37.44 -45.62
CA LEU A 264 64.67 36.73 -45.37
C LEU A 264 64.51 35.35 -44.75
N LEU A 265 63.47 35.14 -43.87
CA LEU A 265 63.20 33.88 -43.23
C LEU A 265 62.55 32.85 -44.24
N ILE A 266 61.78 33.37 -45.15
CA ILE A 266 61.14 32.55 -46.22
C ILE A 266 62.23 32.09 -47.17
N GLN A 267 63.20 32.93 -47.55
CA GLN A 267 64.33 32.55 -48.37
C GLN A 267 65.21 31.49 -47.67
N ASN A 268 65.53 31.66 -46.40
CA ASN A 268 66.33 30.70 -45.64
C ASN A 268 65.65 29.36 -45.55
N LYS A 269 64.34 29.31 -45.22
CA LYS A 269 63.56 28.00 -45.19
C LYS A 269 63.36 27.37 -46.55
N ALA A 270 63.33 28.17 -47.63
CA ALA A 270 63.29 27.65 -48.99
C ALA A 270 64.61 26.99 -49.34
N LEU A 271 65.77 27.61 -48.95
CA LEU A 271 67.11 27.06 -49.11
C LEU A 271 67.34 25.81 -48.26
N GLU A 272 66.87 25.75 -46.99
CA GLU A 272 66.98 24.54 -46.14
C GLU A 272 66.21 23.35 -46.66
N ARG A 273 65.14 23.56 -47.38
CA ARG A 273 64.33 22.50 -47.98
C ARG A 273 64.64 22.24 -49.44
N TRP A 274 65.56 22.93 -50.03
CA TRP A 274 65.94 22.78 -51.41
C TRP A 274 66.76 21.49 -51.59
N ASN A 275 66.28 20.58 -52.42
CA ASN A 275 66.91 19.29 -52.78
C ASN A 275 67.99 19.42 -53.88
N GLY A 276 68.41 20.63 -54.19
CA GLY A 276 69.48 20.90 -55.19
C GLY A 276 69.01 20.78 -56.66
N THR A 277 67.79 20.54 -56.93
CA THR A 277 67.23 20.45 -58.30
C THR A 277 66.40 21.71 -58.62
N LEU A 278 66.75 22.42 -59.69
CA LEU A 278 65.94 23.54 -60.19
C LEU A 278 64.63 22.98 -60.80
N PRO A 279 63.50 23.50 -60.42
CA PRO A 279 62.27 23.13 -61.07
C PRO A 279 62.27 23.54 -62.52
N GLN A 280 62.15 22.59 -63.43
CA GLN A 280 62.06 22.90 -64.86
C GLN A 280 60.63 23.41 -65.13
N PHE A 281 60.46 24.70 -65.17
CA PHE A 281 59.22 25.34 -65.65
C PHE A 281 59.30 25.54 -67.16
N THR A 282 58.64 24.76 -67.95
CA THR A 282 58.40 24.96 -69.39
C THR A 282 57.13 25.79 -69.58
N GLY A 283 57.16 27.06 -69.25
CA GLY A 283 55.99 27.96 -69.47
C GLY A 283 56.34 29.36 -68.99
N GLY A 284 56.26 30.33 -69.84
CA GLY A 284 56.57 31.74 -69.64
C GLY A 284 55.63 32.42 -68.61
N GLY A 285 55.96 32.28 -67.35
CA GLY A 285 55.30 33.01 -66.26
C GLY A 285 56.24 33.11 -65.09
N ALA A 286 56.30 34.29 -64.46
CA ALA A 286 57.19 34.65 -63.38
C ALA A 286 57.21 33.57 -62.27
N ILE A 287 58.41 33.17 -61.84
CA ILE A 287 58.65 32.24 -60.73
C ILE A 287 58.18 32.95 -59.48
N PRO A 288 57.16 32.41 -58.75
CA PRO A 288 56.47 33.19 -57.67
C PRO A 288 57.29 33.43 -56.40
N PHE A 289 58.52 32.95 -56.29
CA PHE A 289 59.28 32.98 -55.04
C PHE A 289 60.74 33.46 -55.15
N LEU A 290 61.27 33.86 -56.35
CA LEU A 290 62.64 34.34 -56.52
C LEU A 290 62.61 35.66 -57.34
N ASN A 291 62.80 36.78 -56.65
CA ASN A 291 63.07 38.04 -57.33
C ASN A 291 64.54 38.08 -57.70
N LEU A 292 64.91 37.69 -58.95
CA LEU A 292 66.28 37.64 -59.48
C LEU A 292 66.90 39.02 -59.63
N LYS A 293 66.21 40.10 -59.32
CA LYS A 293 66.76 41.48 -59.40
C LYS A 293 67.65 41.83 -58.22
N ASP A 294 67.55 41.11 -57.10
CA ASP A 294 68.41 41.40 -55.93
C ASP A 294 69.65 40.50 -55.85
N LEU A 295 69.88 39.62 -56.80
CA LEU A 295 71.07 38.76 -56.89
C LEU A 295 72.10 39.26 -57.91
N GLY A 296 71.90 40.41 -58.59
CA GLY A 296 72.81 40.94 -59.57
C GLY A 296 73.38 42.28 -59.10
N GLY A 297 74.29 42.21 -58.11
CA GLY A 297 75.22 43.27 -57.83
C GLY A 297 76.25 43.37 -58.94
N ASP A 298 76.35 44.54 -59.55
CA ASP A 298 77.50 45.14 -60.24
C ASP A 298 78.41 44.22 -61.02
N ALA A 299 78.26 44.16 -62.28
CA ALA A 299 79.45 43.99 -63.20
C ALA A 299 79.37 45.01 -64.33
N HIS A 300 80.24 45.94 -64.20
CA HIS A 300 80.68 46.98 -65.13
C HIS A 300 81.06 46.44 -66.52
N GLY A 301 80.72 47.21 -67.49
CA GLY A 301 81.72 47.55 -68.45
C GLY A 301 81.54 47.01 -69.87
N GLY A 302 81.46 47.96 -70.75
CA GLY A 302 82.09 47.82 -72.05
C GLY A 302 81.18 47.89 -73.30
N SER A 303 80.99 49.14 -73.78
CA SER A 303 80.83 49.45 -75.23
C SER A 303 82.10 48.99 -75.98
N PRO A 304 82.20 48.90 -77.29
CA PRO A 304 81.58 49.83 -78.27
C PRO A 304 81.24 49.18 -79.65
N HIS A 305 80.59 49.96 -80.39
CA HIS A 305 80.39 50.11 -81.84
C HIS A 305 79.04 49.72 -82.33
#